data_751f528c1e4e5de59712243471de0834
#
_entry.id   751f528c1e4e5de59712243471de0834
#
_cell.length_a   1.000
_cell.length_b   1.000
_cell.length_c   1.000
_cell.angle_alpha   90.00
_cell.angle_beta   90.00
_cell.angle_gamma   90.00
#
_symmetry.space_group_name_H-M   'P 1'
#
loop_
_entity.id
_entity.type
_entity.pdbx_description
1 polymer ?
#
loop_
_entity_poly.entity_id
_entity_poly.type
_entity_poly.pdbx_seq_one_letter_code
_entity_poly.pdbx_strand_id
1 'polypeptide(L)'
;AMKWDPFGKSYLDISNAALDKALRCVAAVREAVGNSVDLLIEGHGRFNIPTGIKIAKELEQFKPMFFEEPTPPDSLEALKAVRDIMPADYIQPDISHAGGIMELKKIAAEAECRYIPFAPHNPSGPVANAATLQLAANTPNFCILEIMYSDVEWRKDITNESLKYKDGYITIPDKPGLGIEINEEECLKHPYKPHTLRHYDGTLTDIRPAKTEFYF
;
A
#
# COMPACT_ATOMS: atom_id res chain seq x y z
N ALA A 1 7.36 -4.21 -12.54
CA ALA A 1 6.40 -4.87 -11.64
C ALA A 1 4.97 -4.46 -11.99
N MET A 2 3.98 -5.26 -11.60
CA MET A 2 2.55 -4.98 -11.79
C MET A 2 1.81 -5.22 -10.47
N LYS A 3 1.02 -4.24 -10.02
CA LYS A 3 0.23 -4.30 -8.77
C LYS A 3 -1.25 -4.10 -9.09
N TRP A 4 -2.13 -4.95 -8.55
CA TRP A 4 -3.59 -4.81 -8.67
C TRP A 4 -4.34 -5.67 -7.64
N ASP A 5 -5.63 -5.39 -7.46
CA ASP A 5 -6.57 -6.14 -6.65
C ASP A 5 -7.45 -7.03 -7.56
N PRO A 6 -7.30 -8.37 -7.53
CA PRO A 6 -8.10 -9.28 -8.34
C PRO A 6 -9.43 -9.72 -7.68
N PHE A 7 -9.70 -9.34 -6.42
CA PHE A 7 -10.72 -9.97 -5.58
C PHE A 7 -12.13 -9.37 -5.70
N GLY A 8 -12.30 -8.29 -6.47
CA GLY A 8 -13.61 -7.68 -6.73
C GLY A 8 -14.32 -7.22 -5.46
N LYS A 9 -15.59 -7.62 -5.27
CA LYS A 9 -16.44 -7.23 -4.12
C LYS A 9 -16.25 -8.06 -2.86
N SER A 10 -15.35 -9.03 -2.86
CA SER A 10 -15.16 -9.91 -1.70
C SER A 10 -14.76 -9.08 -0.46
N TYR A 11 -15.38 -9.38 0.68
CA TYR A 11 -15.15 -8.71 1.95
C TYR A 11 -15.31 -9.68 3.11
N LEU A 12 -14.39 -9.67 4.07
CA LEU A 12 -14.19 -10.63 5.15
C LEU A 12 -13.93 -12.07 4.66
N ASP A 13 -14.75 -12.56 3.76
CA ASP A 13 -14.64 -13.88 3.14
C ASP A 13 -14.69 -13.80 1.63
N ILE A 14 -14.29 -14.87 0.95
CA ILE A 14 -14.33 -15.01 -0.50
C ILE A 14 -14.98 -16.34 -0.89
N SER A 15 -16.00 -16.28 -1.74
CA SER A 15 -16.60 -17.51 -2.28
C SER A 15 -15.61 -18.26 -3.19
N ASN A 16 -15.78 -19.57 -3.33
CA ASN A 16 -14.93 -20.37 -4.21
C ASN A 16 -14.97 -19.86 -5.66
N ALA A 17 -16.13 -19.45 -6.15
CA ALA A 17 -16.26 -18.89 -7.51
C ALA A 17 -15.51 -17.56 -7.68
N ALA A 18 -15.56 -16.68 -6.67
CA ALA A 18 -14.84 -15.42 -6.70
C ALA A 18 -13.31 -15.63 -6.61
N LEU A 19 -12.88 -16.54 -5.74
CA LEU A 19 -11.47 -16.92 -5.64
C LEU A 19 -10.95 -17.51 -6.94
N ASP A 20 -11.66 -18.47 -7.55
CA ASP A 20 -11.32 -19.05 -8.82
C ASP A 20 -11.20 -18.00 -9.96
N LYS A 21 -12.12 -17.01 -9.98
CA LYS A 21 -12.03 -15.88 -10.91
C LYS A 21 -10.77 -15.05 -10.66
N ALA A 22 -10.45 -14.72 -9.40
CA ALA A 22 -9.26 -13.97 -9.03
C ALA A 22 -7.98 -14.70 -9.45
N LEU A 23 -7.89 -16.01 -9.17
CA LEU A 23 -6.74 -16.82 -9.53
C LEU A 23 -6.55 -16.93 -11.05
N ARG A 24 -7.64 -17.07 -11.82
CA ARG A 24 -7.55 -17.02 -13.31
C ARG A 24 -7.04 -15.68 -13.81
N CYS A 25 -7.43 -14.56 -13.17
CA CYS A 25 -6.89 -13.25 -13.52
C CYS A 25 -5.37 -13.19 -13.27
N VAL A 26 -4.92 -13.65 -12.10
CA VAL A 26 -3.48 -13.68 -11.75
C VAL A 26 -2.72 -14.61 -12.71
N ALA A 27 -3.26 -15.79 -13.01
CA ALA A 27 -2.68 -16.73 -13.97
C ALA A 27 -2.49 -16.11 -15.35
N ALA A 28 -3.53 -15.45 -15.87
CA ALA A 28 -3.47 -14.81 -17.19
C ALA A 28 -2.41 -13.70 -17.26
N VAL A 29 -2.29 -12.90 -16.18
CA VAL A 29 -1.24 -11.87 -16.11
C VAL A 29 0.14 -12.52 -16.03
N ARG A 30 0.34 -13.54 -15.18
CA ARG A 30 1.62 -14.25 -15.07
C ARG A 30 2.01 -14.92 -16.40
N GLU A 31 1.08 -15.51 -17.10
CA GLU A 31 1.32 -16.09 -18.43
C GLU A 31 1.75 -15.03 -19.44
N ALA A 32 1.07 -13.88 -19.45
CA ALA A 32 1.36 -12.80 -20.40
C ALA A 32 2.72 -12.13 -20.18
N VAL A 33 3.13 -11.94 -18.90
CA VAL A 33 4.36 -11.18 -18.57
C VAL A 33 5.57 -12.06 -18.27
N GLY A 34 5.39 -13.36 -18.11
CA GLY A 34 6.46 -14.30 -17.74
C GLY A 34 6.97 -14.10 -16.32
N ASN A 35 8.10 -14.73 -15.99
CA ASN A 35 8.69 -14.71 -14.64
C ASN A 35 9.63 -13.52 -14.39
N SER A 36 9.90 -12.69 -15.40
CA SER A 36 10.80 -11.53 -15.28
C SER A 36 10.11 -10.27 -14.74
N VAL A 37 8.78 -10.30 -14.62
CA VAL A 37 8.00 -9.19 -14.06
C VAL A 37 7.43 -9.61 -12.72
N ASP A 38 7.70 -8.80 -11.68
CA ASP A 38 7.15 -9.03 -10.35
C ASP A 38 5.65 -8.74 -10.32
N LEU A 39 4.89 -9.64 -9.72
CA LEU A 39 3.46 -9.47 -9.46
C LEU A 39 3.25 -9.12 -8.00
N LEU A 40 2.47 -8.08 -7.78
CA LEU A 40 2.14 -7.53 -6.46
C LEU A 40 0.62 -7.60 -6.32
N ILE A 41 0.14 -8.44 -5.41
CA ILE A 41 -1.29 -8.70 -5.26
C ILE A 41 -1.79 -7.91 -4.06
N GLU A 42 -2.86 -7.16 -4.26
CA GLU A 42 -3.43 -6.24 -3.29
C GLU A 42 -4.70 -6.81 -2.65
N GLY A 43 -4.76 -6.83 -1.30
CA GLY A 43 -5.90 -7.28 -0.51
C GLY A 43 -6.74 -6.15 0.06
N HIS A 44 -6.21 -4.92 0.16
CA HIS A 44 -6.86 -3.74 0.76
C HIS A 44 -7.38 -3.97 2.19
N GLY A 45 -6.71 -4.76 3.00
CA GLY A 45 -7.05 -4.97 4.40
C GLY A 45 -8.44 -5.57 4.66
N ARG A 46 -9.03 -6.30 3.70
CA ARG A 46 -10.45 -6.68 3.74
C ARG A 46 -10.75 -8.05 4.32
N PHE A 47 -9.79 -8.96 4.32
CA PHE A 47 -10.07 -10.36 4.63
C PHE A 47 -9.85 -10.67 6.11
N ASN A 48 -10.65 -11.60 6.64
CA ASN A 48 -10.33 -12.21 7.91
C ASN A 48 -9.13 -13.17 7.78
N ILE A 49 -8.55 -13.57 8.91
CA ILE A 49 -7.33 -14.40 8.93
C ILE A 49 -7.50 -15.70 8.13
N PRO A 50 -8.56 -16.53 8.33
CA PRO A 50 -8.74 -17.76 7.56
C PRO A 50 -8.80 -17.54 6.05
N THR A 51 -9.48 -16.48 5.62
CA THR A 51 -9.60 -16.12 4.19
C THR A 51 -8.27 -15.63 3.64
N GLY A 52 -7.56 -14.76 4.36
CA GLY A 52 -6.22 -14.32 3.97
C GLY A 52 -5.25 -15.48 3.78
N ILE A 53 -5.26 -16.44 4.72
CA ILE A 53 -4.46 -17.67 4.63
C ILE A 53 -4.86 -18.53 3.41
N LYS A 54 -6.17 -18.70 3.18
CA LYS A 54 -6.69 -19.45 2.02
C LYS A 54 -6.20 -18.84 0.72
N ILE A 55 -6.33 -17.52 0.57
CA ILE A 55 -5.88 -16.78 -0.63
C ILE A 55 -4.36 -16.89 -0.79
N ALA A 56 -3.61 -16.68 0.29
CA ALA A 56 -2.15 -16.74 0.26
C ALA A 56 -1.62 -18.07 -0.28
N LYS A 57 -2.18 -19.20 0.21
CA LYS A 57 -1.83 -20.55 -0.27
C LYS A 57 -2.07 -20.74 -1.77
N GLU A 58 -3.20 -20.23 -2.27
CA GLU A 58 -3.53 -20.35 -3.69
C GLU A 58 -2.68 -19.43 -4.57
N LEU A 59 -2.23 -18.29 -4.05
CA LEU A 59 -1.36 -17.35 -4.78
C LEU A 59 0.08 -17.84 -4.90
N GLU A 60 0.58 -18.69 -3.99
CA GLU A 60 1.97 -19.15 -3.97
C GLU A 60 2.44 -19.73 -5.31
N GLN A 61 1.57 -20.46 -6.01
CA GLN A 61 1.87 -21.05 -7.32
C GLN A 61 2.28 -20.03 -8.38
N PHE A 62 1.83 -18.77 -8.25
CA PHE A 62 2.14 -17.67 -9.18
C PHE A 62 3.39 -16.88 -8.79
N LYS A 63 4.01 -17.21 -7.63
CA LYS A 63 5.21 -16.56 -7.11
C LYS A 63 5.08 -15.02 -7.12
N PRO A 64 4.06 -14.43 -6.47
CA PRO A 64 3.98 -13.00 -6.33
C PRO A 64 5.13 -12.51 -5.45
N MET A 65 5.61 -11.29 -5.70
CA MET A 65 6.61 -10.64 -4.85
C MET A 65 6.03 -10.38 -3.45
N PHE A 66 4.74 -10.02 -3.38
CA PHE A 66 4.02 -9.92 -2.12
C PHE A 66 2.50 -10.00 -2.29
N PHE A 67 1.82 -10.30 -1.18
CA PHE A 67 0.39 -10.15 -1.00
C PHE A 67 0.17 -9.05 0.04
N GLU A 68 -0.17 -7.85 -0.44
CA GLU A 68 -0.27 -6.64 0.36
C GLU A 68 -1.58 -6.58 1.12
N GLU A 69 -1.54 -6.13 2.35
CA GLU A 69 -2.68 -5.96 3.25
C GLU A 69 -3.71 -7.12 3.14
N PRO A 70 -3.31 -8.37 3.36
CA PRO A 70 -4.26 -9.49 3.29
C PRO A 70 -5.37 -9.37 4.35
N THR A 71 -5.06 -8.75 5.48
CA THR A 71 -5.95 -8.53 6.63
C THR A 71 -5.92 -7.06 7.05
N PRO A 72 -6.91 -6.59 7.84
CA PRO A 72 -6.88 -5.23 8.38
C PRO A 72 -5.55 -4.89 9.05
N PRO A 73 -5.01 -3.68 8.83
CA PRO A 73 -3.66 -3.29 9.29
C PRO A 73 -3.55 -3.01 10.79
N ASP A 74 -4.66 -3.03 11.52
CA ASP A 74 -4.76 -2.79 12.95
C ASP A 74 -4.38 -4.01 13.82
N SER A 75 -4.13 -5.16 13.20
CA SER A 75 -3.76 -6.40 13.88
C SER A 75 -2.44 -6.99 13.38
N LEU A 76 -1.37 -6.74 14.13
CA LEU A 76 -0.06 -7.36 13.85
C LEU A 76 -0.11 -8.89 13.92
N GLU A 77 -0.91 -9.47 14.80
CA GLU A 77 -1.08 -10.91 14.93
C GLU A 77 -1.76 -11.51 13.69
N ALA A 78 -2.76 -10.82 13.12
CA ALA A 78 -3.40 -11.23 11.88
C ALA A 78 -2.40 -11.23 10.71
N LEU A 79 -1.61 -10.16 10.59
CA LEU A 79 -0.58 -10.05 9.57
C LEU A 79 0.48 -11.16 9.70
N LYS A 80 0.95 -11.45 10.92
CA LYS A 80 1.89 -12.54 11.20
C LYS A 80 1.31 -13.89 10.79
N ALA A 81 0.05 -14.18 11.13
CA ALA A 81 -0.60 -15.45 10.82
C ALA A 81 -0.68 -15.74 9.32
N VAL A 82 -0.97 -14.74 8.50
CA VAL A 82 -1.00 -14.89 7.04
C VAL A 82 0.42 -15.02 6.48
N ARG A 83 1.35 -14.19 6.95
CA ARG A 83 2.76 -14.25 6.54
C ARG A 83 3.43 -15.58 6.81
N ASP A 84 3.13 -16.23 7.94
CA ASP A 84 3.74 -17.52 8.31
C ASP A 84 3.33 -18.65 7.34
N ILE A 85 2.28 -18.44 6.55
CA ILE A 85 1.82 -19.38 5.52
C ILE A 85 2.43 -19.06 4.15
N MET A 86 2.40 -17.80 3.77
CA MET A 86 3.08 -17.33 2.57
C MET A 86 4.22 -16.42 3.02
N PRO A 87 5.48 -16.84 2.87
CA PRO A 87 6.60 -15.97 3.19
C PRO A 87 6.47 -14.71 2.35
N ALA A 88 5.90 -13.67 2.95
CA ALA A 88 5.92 -12.35 2.32
C ALA A 88 7.36 -11.88 2.34
N ASP A 89 7.90 -11.62 1.16
CA ASP A 89 9.25 -11.08 1.04
C ASP A 89 9.35 -9.66 1.62
N TYR A 90 8.21 -9.01 1.90
CA TYR A 90 8.11 -7.62 2.37
C TYR A 90 7.00 -7.43 3.40
N ILE A 91 7.16 -6.41 4.26
CA ILE A 91 6.10 -5.91 5.13
C ILE A 91 5.72 -4.49 4.73
N GLN A 92 4.40 -4.22 4.64
CA GLN A 92 3.85 -3.01 4.04
C GLN A 92 2.85 -2.29 4.96
N PRO A 93 3.21 -1.93 6.20
CA PRO A 93 2.31 -1.20 7.08
C PRO A 93 2.18 0.26 6.65
N ASP A 94 1.00 0.84 6.84
CA ASP A 94 0.72 2.25 6.57
C ASP A 94 0.84 3.10 7.84
N ILE A 95 1.51 4.24 7.76
CA ILE A 95 1.75 5.13 8.89
C ILE A 95 0.46 5.70 9.47
N SER A 96 -0.54 5.95 8.63
CA SER A 96 -1.83 6.51 9.02
C SER A 96 -2.74 5.46 9.68
N HIS A 97 -2.60 4.18 9.28
CA HIS A 97 -3.44 3.10 9.76
C HIS A 97 -2.83 2.35 10.95
N ALA A 98 -1.52 2.21 10.99
CA ALA A 98 -0.82 1.47 12.04
C ALA A 98 -0.61 2.24 13.35
N GLY A 99 -1.01 3.52 13.43
CA GLY A 99 -0.92 4.33 14.65
C GLY A 99 0.24 5.33 14.68
N GLY A 100 0.78 5.71 13.52
CA GLY A 100 1.78 6.76 13.37
C GLY A 100 3.24 6.28 13.42
N ILE A 101 4.15 7.25 13.48
CA ILE A 101 5.60 7.02 13.38
C ILE A 101 6.11 5.99 14.41
N MET A 102 5.67 6.08 15.65
CA MET A 102 6.16 5.22 16.74
C MET A 102 5.78 3.77 16.53
N GLU A 103 4.52 3.49 16.14
CA GLU A 103 4.08 2.13 15.90
C GLU A 103 4.71 1.56 14.63
N LEU A 104 4.81 2.35 13.58
CA LEU A 104 5.46 1.92 12.35
C LEU A 104 6.94 1.60 12.56
N LYS A 105 7.64 2.36 13.42
CA LYS A 105 9.03 2.08 13.79
C LYS A 105 9.17 0.75 14.52
N LYS A 106 8.25 0.40 15.41
CA LYS A 106 8.25 -0.91 16.10
C LYS A 106 8.04 -2.06 15.11
N ILE A 107 7.08 -1.90 14.19
CA ILE A 107 6.81 -2.89 13.14
C ILE A 107 8.05 -3.10 12.26
N ALA A 108 8.68 -2.02 11.82
CA ALA A 108 9.90 -2.07 11.01
C ALA A 108 11.06 -2.76 11.74
N ALA A 109 11.26 -2.48 13.04
CA ALA A 109 12.29 -3.11 13.86
C ALA A 109 12.02 -4.61 14.08
N GLU A 110 10.76 -5.00 14.29
CA GLU A 110 10.38 -6.43 14.39
C GLU A 110 10.65 -7.18 13.08
N ALA A 111 10.38 -6.54 11.94
CA ALA A 111 10.69 -7.08 10.62
C ALA A 111 12.21 -7.18 10.38
N GLU A 112 12.97 -6.17 10.79
CA GLU A 112 14.44 -6.15 10.69
C GLU A 112 15.09 -7.34 11.41
N CYS A 113 14.62 -7.67 12.62
CA CYS A 113 15.10 -8.82 13.38
C CYS A 113 14.93 -10.16 12.64
N ARG A 114 14.09 -10.21 11.61
CA ARG A 114 13.80 -11.39 10.79
C ARG A 114 14.29 -11.24 9.36
N TYR A 115 15.09 -10.24 9.08
CA TYR A 115 15.58 -9.90 7.74
C TYR A 115 14.48 -9.67 6.70
N ILE A 116 13.31 -9.17 7.14
CA ILE A 116 12.18 -8.85 6.26
C ILE A 116 12.32 -7.39 5.81
N PRO A 117 12.38 -7.10 4.51
CA PRO A 117 12.38 -5.75 3.98
C PRO A 117 11.09 -4.99 4.30
N PHE A 118 11.22 -3.71 4.57
CA PHE A 118 10.16 -2.78 4.87
C PHE A 118 9.81 -1.94 3.63
N ALA A 119 8.58 -2.10 3.12
CA ALA A 119 8.06 -1.39 1.94
C ALA A 119 6.69 -0.75 2.28
N PRO A 120 6.66 0.38 2.99
CA PRO A 120 5.43 0.91 3.58
C PRO A 120 4.37 1.26 2.53
N HIS A 121 3.13 0.81 2.78
CA HIS A 121 1.92 1.25 2.11
C HIS A 121 1.71 2.74 2.39
N ASN A 122 1.47 3.56 1.37
CA ASN A 122 1.29 4.99 1.55
C ASN A 122 0.53 5.65 0.38
N PRO A 123 -0.73 5.31 0.14
CA PRO A 123 -1.60 5.98 -0.83
C PRO A 123 -2.19 7.28 -0.27
N SER A 124 -1.57 7.84 0.75
CA SER A 124 -2.06 8.96 1.54
C SER A 124 -1.57 10.32 1.02
N GLY A 125 -1.91 11.40 1.73
CA GLY A 125 -1.56 12.77 1.37
C GLY A 125 -0.12 13.17 1.69
N PRO A 126 0.27 14.41 1.35
CA PRO A 126 1.64 14.90 1.51
C PRO A 126 2.21 14.80 2.93
N VAL A 127 1.36 14.94 3.96
CA VAL A 127 1.80 14.85 5.36
C VAL A 127 2.22 13.42 5.71
N ALA A 128 1.43 12.42 5.30
CA ALA A 128 1.79 11.01 5.49
C ALA A 128 3.04 10.65 4.69
N ASN A 129 3.17 11.16 3.46
CA ASN A 129 4.39 10.99 2.65
C ASN A 129 5.62 11.52 3.39
N ALA A 130 5.56 12.74 3.93
CA ALA A 130 6.68 13.34 4.66
C ALA A 130 7.02 12.54 5.93
N ALA A 131 6.02 12.09 6.69
CA ALA A 131 6.22 11.29 7.89
C ALA A 131 6.86 9.94 7.57
N THR A 132 6.37 9.26 6.51
CA THR A 132 6.92 7.97 6.08
C THR A 132 8.34 8.10 5.54
N LEU A 133 8.68 9.21 4.86
CA LEU A 133 10.04 9.49 4.41
C LEU A 133 11.02 9.63 5.58
N GLN A 134 10.65 10.34 6.64
CA GLN A 134 11.50 10.48 7.83
C GLN A 134 11.71 9.13 8.52
N LEU A 135 10.67 8.31 8.56
CA LEU A 135 10.79 6.95 9.08
C LEU A 135 11.69 6.08 8.19
N ALA A 136 11.48 6.10 6.89
CA ALA A 136 12.26 5.34 5.91
C ALA A 136 13.76 5.67 6.00
N ALA A 137 14.09 6.96 6.16
CA ALA A 137 15.47 7.41 6.36
C ALA A 137 16.15 6.82 7.61
N ASN A 138 15.38 6.43 8.60
CA ASN A 138 15.85 5.85 9.86
C ASN A 138 15.53 4.35 9.98
N THR A 139 15.31 3.65 8.88
CA THR A 139 14.89 2.25 8.87
C THR A 139 15.84 1.43 8.00
N PRO A 140 16.77 0.65 8.62
CA PRO A 140 17.84 -0.04 7.88
C PRO A 140 17.34 -1.06 6.86
N ASN A 141 16.19 -1.69 7.13
CA ASN A 141 15.55 -2.66 6.24
C ASN A 141 14.55 -2.03 5.26
N PHE A 142 14.54 -0.70 5.10
CA PHE A 142 13.71 -0.02 4.10
C PHE A 142 14.13 -0.44 2.68
N CYS A 143 13.12 -0.73 1.83
CA CYS A 143 13.32 -1.14 0.45
C CYS A 143 12.73 -0.13 -0.54
N ILE A 144 11.44 0.15 -0.46
CA ILE A 144 10.72 1.01 -1.40
C ILE A 144 9.52 1.65 -0.69
N LEU A 145 9.13 2.85 -1.11
CA LEU A 145 7.96 3.57 -0.62
C LEU A 145 6.87 3.64 -1.69
N GLU A 146 5.66 3.21 -1.36
CA GLU A 146 4.50 3.51 -2.17
C GLU A 146 4.12 4.99 -2.05
N ILE A 147 3.72 5.60 -3.16
CA ILE A 147 3.25 6.99 -3.21
C ILE A 147 2.06 7.11 -4.14
N MET A 148 1.00 7.77 -3.65
CA MET A 148 -0.07 8.24 -4.51
C MET A 148 0.44 9.48 -5.28
N TYR A 149 0.43 9.38 -6.61
CA TYR A 149 1.14 10.32 -7.47
C TYR A 149 0.22 11.22 -8.29
N SER A 150 -0.98 10.77 -8.60
CA SER A 150 -1.88 11.45 -9.53
C SER A 150 -3.36 11.27 -9.17
N ASP A 151 -3.71 11.56 -7.92
CA ASP A 151 -5.09 11.42 -7.44
C ASP A 151 -5.91 12.70 -7.57
N VAL A 152 -5.35 13.84 -7.12
CA VAL A 152 -6.01 15.15 -7.14
C VAL A 152 -5.04 16.26 -7.52
N GLU A 153 -5.50 17.23 -8.32
CA GLU A 153 -4.66 18.32 -8.85
C GLU A 153 -4.08 19.21 -7.75
N TRP A 154 -4.85 19.42 -6.68
CA TRP A 154 -4.47 20.29 -5.55
C TRP A 154 -3.57 19.61 -4.51
N ARG A 155 -3.15 18.35 -4.72
CA ARG A 155 -2.24 17.65 -3.81
C ARG A 155 -0.98 18.46 -3.50
N LYS A 156 -0.38 19.07 -4.52
CA LYS A 156 0.82 19.90 -4.43
C LYS A 156 0.63 21.20 -3.63
N ASP A 157 -0.61 21.66 -3.49
CA ASP A 157 -0.95 22.96 -2.88
C ASP A 157 -1.28 22.82 -1.38
N ILE A 158 -1.42 21.58 -0.87
CA ILE A 158 -1.72 21.27 0.54
C ILE A 158 -0.55 21.61 1.47
N THR A 159 0.66 21.63 0.95
CA THR A 159 1.86 22.01 1.69
C THR A 159 2.56 23.17 1.02
N ASN A 160 3.19 24.05 1.80
CA ASN A 160 3.95 25.18 1.27
C ASN A 160 5.21 24.75 0.52
N GLU A 161 5.60 23.50 0.67
CA GLU A 161 6.75 22.89 0.00
C GLU A 161 6.39 21.48 -0.46
N SER A 162 6.59 21.21 -1.72
CA SER A 162 6.44 19.88 -2.26
C SER A 162 7.70 19.04 -2.04
N LEU A 163 7.51 17.74 -1.83
CA LEU A 163 8.61 16.79 -1.79
C LEU A 163 9.27 16.72 -3.17
N LYS A 164 10.60 16.75 -3.19
CA LYS A 164 11.36 16.72 -4.46
C LYS A 164 11.48 15.29 -4.96
N TYR A 165 10.67 14.96 -5.96
CA TYR A 165 10.73 13.69 -6.67
C TYR A 165 11.55 13.83 -7.96
N LYS A 166 12.49 12.90 -8.18
CA LYS A 166 13.27 12.83 -9.40
C LYS A 166 13.78 11.40 -9.64
N ASP A 167 13.58 10.91 -10.86
CA ASP A 167 14.14 9.64 -11.35
C ASP A 167 13.83 8.42 -10.44
N GLY A 168 12.61 8.34 -9.87
CA GLY A 168 12.21 7.28 -8.97
C GLY A 168 12.62 7.49 -7.51
N TYR A 169 13.20 8.64 -7.16
CA TYR A 169 13.65 8.97 -5.81
C TYR A 169 12.98 10.22 -5.27
N ILE A 170 12.80 10.24 -3.94
CA ILE A 170 12.40 11.45 -3.22
C ILE A 170 13.54 11.88 -2.31
N THR A 171 13.91 13.17 -2.41
CA THR A 171 14.89 13.75 -1.51
C THR A 171 14.28 13.91 -0.12
N ILE A 172 14.97 13.38 0.90
CA ILE A 172 14.57 13.57 2.30
C ILE A 172 14.75 15.04 2.66
N PRO A 173 13.71 15.73 3.18
CA PRO A 173 13.83 17.12 3.59
C PRO A 173 14.85 17.29 4.73
N ASP A 174 15.73 18.27 4.60
CA ASP A 174 16.70 18.65 5.65
C ASP A 174 16.20 19.85 6.45
N LYS A 175 14.99 19.72 7.00
CA LYS A 175 14.31 20.72 7.83
C LYS A 175 13.80 20.09 9.11
N PRO A 176 13.62 20.86 10.20
CA PRO A 176 13.03 20.36 11.43
C PRO A 176 11.65 19.72 11.22
N GLY A 177 11.29 18.77 12.06
CA GLY A 177 10.01 18.06 12.02
C GLY A 177 9.89 17.16 10.77
N LEU A 178 8.77 17.26 10.07
CA LEU A 178 8.55 16.50 8.83
C LEU A 178 9.20 17.15 7.61
N GLY A 179 9.74 18.36 7.76
CA GLY A 179 10.35 19.11 6.65
C GLY A 179 9.37 19.78 5.70
N ILE A 180 8.10 19.84 6.08
CA ILE A 180 7.01 20.50 5.34
C ILE A 180 6.16 21.34 6.27
N GLU A 181 5.46 22.33 5.70
CA GLU A 181 4.46 23.15 6.41
C GLU A 181 3.10 22.97 5.71
N ILE A 182 2.02 22.88 6.49
CA ILE A 182 0.66 22.73 5.96
C ILE A 182 0.16 24.10 5.47
N ASN A 183 -0.44 24.12 4.30
CA ASN A 183 -1.20 25.26 3.79
C ASN A 183 -2.67 25.13 4.24
N GLU A 184 -2.97 25.68 5.42
CA GLU A 184 -4.31 25.57 6.00
C GLU A 184 -5.38 26.24 5.13
N GLU A 185 -5.06 27.34 4.44
CA GLU A 185 -6.00 28.03 3.55
C GLU A 185 -6.42 27.11 2.38
N GLU A 186 -5.50 26.37 1.83
CA GLU A 186 -5.80 25.41 0.78
C GLU A 186 -6.60 24.23 1.30
N CYS A 187 -6.24 23.70 2.46
CA CYS A 187 -6.98 22.61 3.11
C CYS A 187 -8.46 22.96 3.33
N LEU A 188 -8.76 24.21 3.73
CA LEU A 188 -10.13 24.67 3.95
C LEU A 188 -10.98 24.72 2.67
N LYS A 189 -10.36 24.81 1.49
CA LYS A 189 -11.09 24.76 0.19
C LYS A 189 -11.53 23.34 -0.15
N HIS A 190 -10.94 22.32 0.47
CA HIS A 190 -11.18 20.91 0.20
C HIS A 190 -11.71 20.17 1.45
N PRO A 191 -12.88 20.57 2.00
CA PRO A 191 -13.42 19.94 3.20
C PRO A 191 -13.74 18.47 2.95
N TYR A 192 -13.59 17.65 4.00
CA TYR A 192 -13.95 16.24 3.96
C TYR A 192 -15.40 16.04 3.53
N LYS A 193 -15.60 15.16 2.55
CA LYS A 193 -16.92 14.70 2.11
C LYS A 193 -17.00 13.19 2.33
N PRO A 194 -17.94 12.71 3.16
CA PRO A 194 -18.13 11.27 3.37
C PRO A 194 -18.42 10.56 2.04
N HIS A 195 -17.76 9.44 1.81
CA HIS A 195 -18.02 8.57 0.67
C HIS A 195 -17.72 7.11 1.05
N THR A 196 -18.39 6.18 0.39
CA THR A 196 -18.09 4.76 0.52
C THR A 196 -16.77 4.46 -0.20
N LEU A 197 -15.89 3.73 0.48
CA LEU A 197 -14.64 3.29 -0.14
C LEU A 197 -14.93 2.28 -1.26
N ARG A 198 -14.39 2.54 -2.44
CA ARG A 198 -14.71 1.80 -3.67
C ARG A 198 -14.35 0.31 -3.64
N HIS A 199 -13.36 -0.08 -2.85
CA HIS A 199 -13.01 -1.49 -2.72
C HIS A 199 -14.07 -2.31 -1.97
N TYR A 200 -14.96 -1.68 -1.18
CA TYR A 200 -16.09 -2.36 -0.55
C TYR A 200 -17.27 -2.58 -1.51
N ASP A 201 -17.44 -1.75 -2.51
CA ASP A 201 -18.51 -1.90 -3.52
C ASP A 201 -18.04 -2.56 -4.82
N GLY A 202 -16.74 -2.83 -4.95
CA GLY A 202 -16.12 -3.48 -6.08
C GLY A 202 -15.90 -2.59 -7.30
N THR A 203 -15.97 -1.26 -7.13
CA THR A 203 -15.77 -0.30 -8.23
C THR A 203 -14.33 0.26 -8.29
N LEU A 204 -13.44 -0.20 -7.43
CA LEU A 204 -12.06 0.29 -7.34
C LEU A 204 -11.31 0.18 -8.68
N THR A 205 -11.57 -0.87 -9.43
CA THR A 205 -10.89 -1.15 -10.71
C THR A 205 -11.54 -0.45 -11.91
N ASP A 206 -12.73 0.11 -11.74
CA ASP A 206 -13.50 0.69 -12.85
C ASP A 206 -13.13 2.15 -13.14
N ILE A 207 -12.44 2.80 -12.19
CA ILE A 207 -12.12 4.23 -12.31
C ILE A 207 -10.61 4.38 -12.53
N ARG A 208 -10.28 4.77 -13.75
CA ARG A 208 -8.96 5.26 -14.11
C ARG A 208 -9.09 6.66 -14.67
N PRO A 209 -8.24 7.61 -14.27
CA PRO A 209 -8.23 8.93 -14.91
C PRO A 209 -7.91 8.77 -16.39
N ALA A 210 -8.60 9.52 -17.24
CA ALA A 210 -8.37 9.52 -18.69
C ALA A 210 -6.95 9.97 -19.06
N LYS A 211 -6.33 10.75 -18.18
CA LYS A 211 -4.93 11.17 -18.26
C LYS A 211 -4.28 10.99 -16.90
N THR A 212 -3.08 10.45 -16.88
CA THR A 212 -2.23 10.44 -15.70
C THR A 212 -1.35 11.68 -15.73
N GLU A 213 -1.64 12.64 -14.85
CA GLU A 213 -0.81 13.82 -14.63
C GLU A 213 -0.12 13.69 -13.27
N PHE A 214 1.10 14.21 -13.18
CA PHE A 214 1.87 14.14 -11.96
C PHE A 214 1.66 15.43 -11.16
N TYR A 215 1.12 15.30 -9.97
CA TYR A 215 0.78 16.42 -9.07
C TYR A 215 1.73 16.52 -7.88
N PHE A 216 3.02 16.58 -8.17
CA PHE A 216 4.07 16.80 -7.16
C PHE A 216 4.65 18.18 -7.28
#